data_2daabd0a2a3a59264010ca1c3a1cbaa4
#
_entry.id   2daabd0a2a3a59264010ca1c3a1cbaa4
#
_cell.length_a   1.000
_cell.length_b   1.000
_cell.length_c   1.000
_cell.angle_alpha   90.00
_cell.angle_beta   90.00
_cell.angle_gamma   90.00
#
_symmetry.space_group_name_H-M   'P 1'
#
loop_
_entity.id
_entity.type
_entity.pdbx_description
1 polymer ?
#
loop_
_entity_poly.entity_id
_entity_poly.type
_entity_poly.pdbx_seq_one_letter_code
_entity_poly.pdbx_strand_id
1 'polypeptide(L)'
;LSSADFSERNFTEEFNSIRSVKSKEVPGGRFSYPMDAVCDSEKNLYITSFTSGKIAKFDLNGKFIDSYKSIFGGKIYGIDYHNGLFLYTDFKNDSAAIVDSNFKVKMKIGSSGSGDAEFHGPQGCAFDDTGSFFIVDSENHRVQKFSKDGKFVFSFGKNGAYEGELSSPTDITVISDTIYITDTGNRRIAVFDKSGNFIKNISIDGFDTPKGISNNNGNLVISDNIAGIIFYNPVTEEHIAIKEFADDKSFVRVNSVCFDRDGVMYALDHAAETVEVMIPLRKRYSNLDIEISSIDTSHFPSVAVYLNIRNRDGSPVYSLSKENFVVKEDNARMKSFYTDYFSSVKKRAKTVLCVDR
;
A
#
# COMPACT_ATOMS: atom_id res chain seq x y z
N LEU A 1 -1.03 38.06 0.55
CA LEU A 1 -0.71 36.81 1.23
C LEU A 1 -0.11 35.90 0.17
N SER A 2 1.22 35.73 0.25
CA SER A 2 2.06 34.99 -0.64
C SER A 2 1.62 33.52 -0.73
N SER A 3 1.63 32.97 -1.95
CA SER A 3 1.58 31.55 -2.23
C SER A 3 2.65 30.84 -1.40
N ALA A 4 2.25 30.22 -0.30
CA ALA A 4 3.11 29.36 0.48
C ALA A 4 3.47 28.18 -0.40
N ASP A 5 4.74 28.05 -0.60
CA ASP A 5 5.46 27.07 -1.37
C ASP A 5 5.06 25.65 -0.94
N PHE A 6 4.29 24.97 -1.77
CA PHE A 6 3.90 23.57 -1.55
C PHE A 6 4.98 22.58 -2.03
N SER A 7 6.17 23.08 -2.40
CA SER A 7 7.26 22.30 -2.98
C SER A 7 8.13 21.56 -1.96
N GLU A 8 8.02 21.86 -0.65
CA GLU A 8 8.70 21.13 0.43
C GLU A 8 7.73 20.27 1.25
N ARG A 9 6.95 19.42 0.63
CA ARG A 9 6.35 18.30 1.37
C ARG A 9 7.44 17.25 1.52
N ASN A 10 8.13 17.32 2.65
CA ASN A 10 9.06 16.28 3.07
C ASN A 10 8.42 14.90 2.86
N PHE A 11 9.07 14.08 2.07
CA PHE A 11 8.72 12.73 1.66
C PHE A 11 8.66 11.71 2.83
N THR A 12 8.80 12.17 4.06
CA THR A 12 8.84 11.38 5.28
C THR A 12 7.46 11.26 5.92
N GLU A 13 6.49 10.64 5.24
CA GLU A 13 5.34 10.12 5.98
C GLU A 13 5.80 8.87 6.74
N GLU A 14 6.02 9.04 8.03
CA GLU A 14 6.23 7.90 8.91
C GLU A 14 4.87 7.24 9.16
N PHE A 15 4.80 5.94 8.94
CA PHE A 15 3.63 5.12 9.22
C PHE A 15 3.84 4.35 10.53
N ASN A 16 2.79 4.25 11.33
CA ASN A 16 2.81 3.44 12.54
C ASN A 16 1.79 2.30 12.40
N SER A 17 2.23 1.06 12.64
CA SER A 17 1.30 -0.07 12.69
C SER A 17 0.38 0.08 13.90
N ILE A 18 -0.91 0.00 13.64
CA ILE A 18 -1.94 0.05 14.70
C ILE A 18 -2.59 -1.31 14.92
N ARG A 19 -2.45 -2.21 13.97
CA ARG A 19 -3.05 -3.54 14.03
C ARG A 19 -2.44 -4.47 12.98
N SER A 20 -2.34 -5.74 13.33
CA SER A 20 -2.02 -6.84 12.42
C SER A 20 -3.24 -7.77 12.31
N VAL A 21 -3.75 -7.96 11.10
CA VAL A 21 -4.83 -8.92 10.81
C VAL A 21 -4.19 -10.20 10.30
N LYS A 22 -4.15 -11.23 11.13
CA LYS A 22 -3.56 -12.51 10.77
C LYS A 22 -4.62 -13.45 10.21
N SER A 23 -4.37 -13.99 9.02
CA SER A 23 -5.29 -14.84 8.28
C SER A 23 -5.90 -15.97 9.13
N LYS A 24 -5.07 -16.68 9.90
CA LYS A 24 -5.48 -17.80 10.74
C LYS A 24 -6.35 -17.42 11.95
N GLU A 25 -6.34 -16.15 12.33
CA GLU A 25 -7.10 -15.62 13.47
C GLU A 25 -8.47 -15.07 13.04
N VAL A 26 -8.78 -15.07 11.72
CA VAL A 26 -10.04 -14.53 11.18
C VAL A 26 -11.06 -15.65 10.97
N PRO A 27 -12.09 -15.78 11.82
CA PRO A 27 -13.13 -16.79 11.66
C PRO A 27 -13.90 -16.60 10.35
N GLY A 28 -13.93 -17.62 9.50
CA GLY A 28 -14.65 -17.59 8.21
C GLY A 28 -13.97 -16.81 7.09
N GLY A 29 -13.00 -15.94 7.41
CA GLY A 29 -12.35 -15.04 6.47
C GLY A 29 -10.89 -15.38 6.15
N ARG A 30 -10.49 -16.64 6.33
CA ARG A 30 -9.12 -17.05 6.06
C ARG A 30 -8.71 -16.76 4.62
N PHE A 31 -7.61 -16.02 4.46
CA PHE A 31 -6.92 -15.79 3.20
C PHE A 31 -5.57 -16.52 3.21
N SER A 32 -5.26 -17.24 2.14
CA SER A 32 -4.01 -18.00 2.03
C SER A 32 -3.28 -17.60 0.77
N TYR A 33 -1.99 -17.35 0.90
CA TYR A 33 -1.19 -16.78 -0.18
C TYR A 33 -1.87 -15.50 -0.72
N PRO A 34 -2.01 -14.45 0.11
CA PRO A 34 -2.60 -13.19 -0.33
C PRO A 34 -1.70 -12.53 -1.37
N MET A 35 -2.27 -12.13 -2.51
CA MET A 35 -1.50 -11.60 -3.63
C MET A 35 -1.69 -10.09 -3.76
N ASP A 36 -2.93 -9.61 -3.65
CA ASP A 36 -3.27 -8.22 -3.88
C ASP A 36 -4.43 -7.78 -3.01
N ALA A 37 -4.56 -6.46 -2.83
CA ALA A 37 -5.62 -5.87 -2.02
C ALA A 37 -6.05 -4.50 -2.54
N VAL A 38 -7.32 -4.16 -2.32
CA VAL A 38 -7.88 -2.85 -2.66
C VAL A 38 -8.91 -2.41 -1.61
N CYS A 39 -9.08 -1.11 -1.45
CA CYS A 39 -10.16 -0.53 -0.64
C CYS A 39 -11.28 0.04 -1.51
N ASP A 40 -12.54 -0.18 -1.12
CA ASP A 40 -13.69 0.47 -1.75
C ASP A 40 -13.93 1.89 -1.20
N SER A 41 -14.93 2.58 -1.75
CA SER A 41 -15.32 3.93 -1.31
C SER A 41 -15.87 3.98 0.11
N GLU A 42 -16.28 2.86 0.69
CA GLU A 42 -16.74 2.73 2.07
C GLU A 42 -15.61 2.32 3.03
N LYS A 43 -14.37 2.22 2.53
CA LYS A 43 -13.15 1.79 3.24
C LYS A 43 -13.18 0.31 3.65
N ASN A 44 -13.98 -0.51 2.99
CA ASN A 44 -13.85 -1.94 3.15
C ASN A 44 -12.60 -2.41 2.39
N LEU A 45 -11.85 -3.30 3.02
CA LEU A 45 -10.66 -3.92 2.46
C LEU A 45 -11.04 -5.25 1.79
N TYR A 46 -10.58 -5.43 0.56
CA TYR A 46 -10.73 -6.68 -0.19
C TYR A 46 -9.35 -7.28 -0.46
N ILE A 47 -9.18 -8.55 -0.12
CA ILE A 47 -7.91 -9.26 -0.22
C ILE A 47 -8.08 -10.46 -1.13
N THR A 48 -7.27 -10.57 -2.18
CA THR A 48 -7.23 -11.75 -3.03
C THR A 48 -6.47 -12.88 -2.34
N SER A 49 -7.02 -14.08 -2.41
CA SER A 49 -6.43 -15.30 -1.84
C SER A 49 -6.17 -16.31 -2.94
N PHE A 50 -4.91 -16.43 -3.34
CA PHE A 50 -4.50 -17.25 -4.48
C PHE A 50 -4.82 -18.73 -4.29
N THR A 51 -4.49 -19.29 -3.11
CA THR A 51 -4.69 -20.72 -2.87
C THR A 51 -6.18 -21.08 -2.83
N SER A 52 -7.00 -20.24 -2.21
CA SER A 52 -8.44 -20.53 -2.08
C SER A 52 -9.28 -20.07 -3.27
N GLY A 53 -8.73 -19.22 -4.17
CA GLY A 53 -9.47 -18.61 -5.28
C GLY A 53 -10.62 -17.71 -4.82
N LYS A 54 -10.42 -17.02 -3.69
CA LYS A 54 -11.43 -16.14 -3.09
C LYS A 54 -10.92 -14.70 -2.94
N ILE A 55 -11.85 -13.78 -2.83
CA ILE A 55 -11.63 -12.42 -2.36
C ILE A 55 -12.31 -12.32 -1.00
N ALA A 56 -11.56 -12.00 0.04
CA ALA A 56 -12.08 -11.80 1.39
C ALA A 56 -12.34 -10.31 1.64
N LYS A 57 -13.54 -9.98 2.16
CA LYS A 57 -13.96 -8.62 2.49
C LYS A 57 -13.89 -8.38 3.99
N PHE A 58 -13.30 -7.27 4.37
CA PHE A 58 -13.19 -6.80 5.75
C PHE A 58 -13.72 -5.37 5.88
N ASP A 59 -14.29 -5.03 7.04
CA ASP A 59 -14.63 -3.65 7.36
C ASP A 59 -13.37 -2.84 7.78
N LEU A 60 -13.57 -1.55 7.96
CA LEU A 60 -12.50 -0.62 8.40
C LEU A 60 -11.88 -1.00 9.77
N ASN A 61 -12.57 -1.81 10.57
CA ASN A 61 -12.08 -2.32 11.85
C ASN A 61 -11.35 -3.67 11.70
N GLY A 62 -11.19 -4.17 10.46
CA GLY A 62 -10.57 -5.47 10.17
C GLY A 62 -11.42 -6.67 10.57
N LYS A 63 -12.73 -6.45 10.78
CA LYS A 63 -13.67 -7.54 11.00
C LYS A 63 -14.06 -8.14 9.64
N PHE A 64 -13.99 -9.45 9.55
CA PHE A 64 -14.45 -10.17 8.36
C PHE A 64 -15.95 -9.95 8.11
N ILE A 65 -16.30 -9.62 6.87
CA ILE A 65 -17.68 -9.41 6.44
C ILE A 65 -18.14 -10.60 5.60
N ASP A 66 -17.42 -10.89 4.50
CA ASP A 66 -17.83 -11.91 3.52
C ASP A 66 -16.63 -12.37 2.68
N SER A 67 -16.83 -13.39 1.85
CA SER A 67 -15.85 -13.83 0.86
C SER A 67 -16.52 -14.28 -0.44
N TYR A 68 -15.90 -13.93 -1.55
CA TYR A 68 -16.41 -14.19 -2.90
C TYR A 68 -15.46 -15.09 -3.66
N LYS A 69 -15.99 -16.15 -4.28
CA LYS A 69 -15.18 -17.05 -5.11
C LYS A 69 -15.00 -16.46 -6.51
N SER A 70 -13.88 -16.77 -7.14
CA SER A 70 -13.71 -16.53 -8.57
C SER A 70 -14.87 -17.17 -9.35
N ILE A 71 -15.45 -16.41 -10.27
CA ILE A 71 -16.50 -16.91 -11.17
C ILE A 71 -15.99 -17.98 -12.14
N PHE A 72 -14.68 -18.06 -12.32
CA PHE A 72 -14.01 -19.07 -13.15
C PHE A 72 -13.58 -20.30 -12.34
N GLY A 73 -13.64 -20.23 -10.99
CA GLY A 73 -13.22 -21.30 -10.10
C GLY A 73 -11.70 -21.49 -10.01
N GLY A 74 -10.94 -20.45 -10.37
CA GLY A 74 -9.48 -20.50 -10.44
C GLY A 74 -8.78 -19.83 -9.28
N LYS A 75 -7.64 -19.21 -9.58
CA LYS A 75 -6.74 -18.54 -8.64
C LYS A 75 -6.69 -17.05 -8.93
N ILE A 76 -7.28 -16.27 -8.03
CA ILE A 76 -7.32 -14.81 -8.17
C ILE A 76 -5.96 -14.24 -7.81
N TYR A 77 -5.44 -13.33 -8.67
CA TYR A 77 -4.18 -12.63 -8.43
C TYR A 77 -4.45 -11.15 -8.14
N GLY A 78 -4.65 -10.31 -9.15
CA GLY A 78 -4.86 -8.89 -9.03
C GLY A 78 -6.30 -8.48 -8.77
N ILE A 79 -6.48 -7.34 -8.15
CA ILE A 79 -7.79 -6.71 -7.93
C ILE A 79 -7.64 -5.19 -7.94
N ASP A 80 -8.56 -4.50 -8.61
CA ASP A 80 -8.68 -3.05 -8.54
C ASP A 80 -10.14 -2.61 -8.43
N TYR A 81 -10.35 -1.39 -7.94
CA TYR A 81 -11.68 -0.83 -7.68
C TYR A 81 -11.84 0.54 -8.31
N HIS A 82 -12.91 0.71 -9.07
CA HIS A 82 -13.30 1.99 -9.66
C HIS A 82 -14.82 2.17 -9.66
N ASN A 83 -15.31 3.23 -8.99
CA ASN A 83 -16.72 3.66 -9.04
C ASN A 83 -17.75 2.53 -8.81
N GLY A 84 -17.55 1.70 -7.79
CA GLY A 84 -18.47 0.61 -7.44
C GLY A 84 -18.27 -0.67 -8.25
N LEU A 85 -17.26 -0.72 -9.10
CA LEU A 85 -16.87 -1.89 -9.88
C LEU A 85 -15.52 -2.42 -9.40
N PHE A 86 -15.41 -3.75 -9.32
CA PHE A 86 -14.14 -4.43 -9.10
C PHE A 86 -13.72 -5.14 -10.38
N LEU A 87 -12.47 -4.94 -10.76
CA LEU A 87 -11.78 -5.74 -11.76
C LEU A 87 -10.87 -6.71 -11.03
N TYR A 88 -10.93 -8.00 -11.38
CA TYR A 88 -9.96 -8.96 -10.87
C TYR A 88 -9.48 -9.92 -11.95
N THR A 89 -8.28 -10.45 -11.78
CA THR A 89 -7.67 -11.42 -12.68
C THR A 89 -7.71 -12.82 -12.09
N ASP A 90 -7.98 -13.82 -12.92
CA ASP A 90 -7.88 -15.24 -12.59
C ASP A 90 -6.69 -15.87 -13.32
N PHE A 91 -5.57 -15.95 -12.61
CA PHE A 91 -4.29 -16.46 -13.12
C PHE A 91 -4.39 -17.87 -13.71
N LYS A 92 -5.17 -18.75 -13.07
CA LYS A 92 -5.25 -20.16 -13.48
C LYS A 92 -6.09 -20.37 -14.73
N ASN A 93 -7.10 -19.53 -14.95
CA ASN A 93 -8.03 -19.68 -16.05
C ASN A 93 -7.82 -18.63 -17.15
N ASP A 94 -6.67 -17.95 -17.13
CA ASP A 94 -6.30 -16.98 -18.17
C ASP A 94 -7.43 -15.99 -18.49
N SER A 95 -8.04 -15.44 -17.45
CA SER A 95 -9.24 -14.63 -17.59
C SER A 95 -9.27 -13.49 -16.58
N ALA A 96 -10.15 -12.53 -16.80
CA ALA A 96 -10.48 -11.47 -15.86
C ALA A 96 -11.98 -11.25 -15.80
N ALA A 97 -12.45 -10.61 -14.73
CA ALA A 97 -13.85 -10.26 -14.61
C ALA A 97 -14.03 -8.87 -14.00
N ILE A 98 -15.09 -8.20 -14.44
CA ILE A 98 -15.64 -7.03 -13.76
C ILE A 98 -16.92 -7.45 -13.05
N VAL A 99 -17.01 -7.10 -11.76
CA VAL A 99 -18.15 -7.36 -10.89
C VAL A 99 -18.58 -6.06 -10.19
N ASP A 100 -19.83 -5.97 -9.76
CA ASP A 100 -20.30 -4.86 -8.93
C ASP A 100 -19.95 -5.08 -7.44
N SER A 101 -20.31 -4.12 -6.58
CA SER A 101 -20.06 -4.17 -5.13
C SER A 101 -20.74 -5.33 -4.40
N ASN A 102 -21.72 -5.99 -5.05
CA ASN A 102 -22.33 -7.24 -4.58
C ASN A 102 -21.69 -8.48 -5.23
N PHE A 103 -20.58 -8.31 -5.93
CA PHE A 103 -19.89 -9.36 -6.70
C PHE A 103 -20.75 -10.04 -7.79
N LYS A 104 -21.78 -9.33 -8.27
CA LYS A 104 -22.54 -9.76 -9.44
C LYS A 104 -21.75 -9.45 -10.71
N VAL A 105 -21.59 -10.44 -11.56
CA VAL A 105 -20.84 -10.35 -12.81
C VAL A 105 -21.44 -9.31 -13.74
N LYS A 106 -20.62 -8.37 -14.18
CA LYS A 106 -20.93 -7.42 -15.25
C LYS A 106 -20.26 -7.84 -16.55
N MET A 107 -19.04 -8.37 -16.47
CA MET A 107 -18.23 -8.67 -17.64
C MET A 107 -17.28 -9.83 -17.37
N LYS A 108 -17.08 -10.66 -18.38
CA LYS A 108 -16.02 -11.68 -18.42
C LYS A 108 -15.10 -11.35 -19.58
N ILE A 109 -13.80 -11.41 -19.35
CA ILE A 109 -12.76 -10.96 -20.29
C ILE A 109 -11.72 -12.06 -20.39
N GLY A 110 -11.31 -12.36 -21.62
CA GLY A 110 -10.17 -13.21 -21.89
C GLY A 110 -10.47 -14.69 -22.02
N SER A 111 -9.50 -15.35 -22.56
CA SER A 111 -9.34 -16.80 -22.71
C SER A 111 -7.84 -17.11 -22.81
N SER A 112 -7.48 -18.38 -22.69
CA SER A 112 -6.07 -18.81 -22.78
C SER A 112 -5.50 -18.58 -24.18
N GLY A 113 -4.33 -17.97 -24.26
CA GLY A 113 -3.60 -17.74 -25.50
C GLY A 113 -2.71 -16.51 -25.51
N SER A 114 -2.24 -16.12 -26.69
CA SER A 114 -1.35 -14.98 -26.90
C SER A 114 -1.89 -13.91 -27.90
N GLY A 115 -3.09 -14.12 -28.41
CA GLY A 115 -3.78 -13.15 -29.28
C GLY A 115 -4.38 -11.96 -28.51
N ASP A 116 -5.16 -11.13 -29.23
CA ASP A 116 -5.89 -10.03 -28.65
C ASP A 116 -6.98 -10.52 -27.71
N ALA A 117 -7.04 -9.97 -26.50
CA ALA A 117 -7.92 -10.41 -25.42
C ALA A 117 -7.71 -11.89 -24.98
N GLU A 118 -6.61 -12.51 -25.34
CA GLU A 118 -6.15 -13.78 -24.78
C GLU A 118 -5.05 -13.53 -23.76
N PHE A 119 -4.98 -14.36 -22.73
CA PHE A 119 -4.01 -14.22 -21.64
C PHE A 119 -3.24 -15.50 -21.39
N HIS A 120 -2.06 -15.34 -20.78
CA HIS A 120 -1.32 -16.39 -20.15
C HIS A 120 -0.81 -15.91 -18.79
N GLY A 121 -1.41 -16.44 -17.71
CA GLY A 121 -1.09 -16.05 -16.35
C GLY A 121 -1.33 -14.56 -16.06
N PRO A 122 -2.53 -14.00 -16.25
CA PRO A 122 -2.80 -12.60 -15.96
C PRO A 122 -2.65 -12.32 -14.47
N GLN A 123 -1.91 -11.25 -14.12
CA GLN A 123 -1.61 -10.88 -12.74
C GLN A 123 -2.25 -9.55 -12.37
N GLY A 124 -1.50 -8.46 -12.27
CA GLY A 124 -2.03 -7.16 -11.89
C GLY A 124 -3.04 -6.59 -12.88
N CYS A 125 -3.89 -5.70 -12.39
CA CYS A 125 -4.85 -4.98 -13.22
C CYS A 125 -5.13 -3.58 -12.62
N ALA A 126 -5.47 -2.62 -13.47
CA ALA A 126 -5.80 -1.28 -13.03
C ALA A 126 -6.85 -0.62 -13.93
N PHE A 127 -7.78 0.09 -13.33
CA PHE A 127 -8.63 1.04 -14.05
C PHE A 127 -7.90 2.36 -14.30
N ASP A 128 -8.25 3.05 -15.36
CA ASP A 128 -7.98 4.47 -15.50
C ASP A 128 -9.20 5.31 -15.05
N ASP A 129 -9.02 6.63 -15.03
CA ASP A 129 -10.05 7.61 -14.64
C ASP A 129 -11.29 7.62 -15.52
N THR A 130 -11.21 7.06 -16.73
CA THR A 130 -12.34 6.94 -17.68
C THR A 130 -13.15 5.66 -17.50
N GLY A 131 -12.65 4.72 -16.65
CA GLY A 131 -13.19 3.38 -16.48
C GLY A 131 -12.69 2.39 -17.54
N SER A 132 -11.78 2.79 -18.45
CA SER A 132 -11.01 1.84 -19.24
C SER A 132 -10.00 1.15 -18.31
N PHE A 133 -9.48 0.00 -18.69
CA PHE A 133 -8.64 -0.77 -17.80
C PHE A 133 -7.50 -1.49 -18.52
N PHE A 134 -6.51 -1.85 -17.72
CA PHE A 134 -5.32 -2.53 -18.16
C PHE A 134 -5.17 -3.85 -17.40
N ILE A 135 -4.66 -4.88 -18.07
CA ILE A 135 -4.36 -6.18 -17.49
C ILE A 135 -2.94 -6.56 -17.84
N VAL A 136 -2.16 -6.91 -16.82
CA VAL A 136 -0.80 -7.45 -16.97
C VAL A 136 -0.90 -8.91 -17.38
N ASP A 137 -0.54 -9.19 -18.61
CA ASP A 137 -0.48 -10.53 -19.21
C ASP A 137 0.94 -11.09 -19.03
N SER A 138 1.21 -11.53 -17.79
CA SER A 138 2.56 -11.69 -17.23
C SER A 138 3.43 -12.70 -18.00
N GLU A 139 2.89 -13.87 -18.33
CA GLU A 139 3.63 -14.92 -19.05
C GLU A 139 3.75 -14.64 -20.56
N ASN A 140 2.92 -13.73 -21.09
CA ASN A 140 3.09 -13.16 -22.44
C ASN A 140 3.95 -11.88 -22.44
N HIS A 141 4.47 -11.45 -21.28
CA HIS A 141 5.36 -10.28 -21.14
C HIS A 141 4.81 -8.98 -21.72
N ARG A 142 3.51 -8.74 -21.58
CA ARG A 142 2.83 -7.56 -22.14
C ARG A 142 1.74 -7.05 -21.19
N VAL A 143 1.22 -5.87 -21.54
CA VAL A 143 -0.01 -5.33 -20.96
C VAL A 143 -1.04 -5.16 -22.05
N GLN A 144 -2.28 -5.49 -21.77
CA GLN A 144 -3.41 -5.28 -22.68
C GLN A 144 -4.35 -4.23 -22.12
N LYS A 145 -4.77 -3.28 -22.97
CA LYS A 145 -5.77 -2.25 -22.67
C LYS A 145 -7.13 -2.63 -23.20
N PHE A 146 -8.13 -2.37 -22.38
CA PHE A 146 -9.54 -2.57 -22.69
C PHE A 146 -10.33 -1.29 -22.48
N SER A 147 -11.35 -1.06 -23.32
CA SER A 147 -12.32 0.00 -23.09
C SER A 147 -13.20 -0.35 -21.88
N LYS A 148 -13.91 0.65 -21.33
CA LYS A 148 -14.89 0.45 -20.25
C LYS A 148 -15.98 -0.59 -20.58
N ASP A 149 -16.22 -0.86 -21.85
CA ASP A 149 -17.18 -1.87 -22.33
C ASP A 149 -16.52 -3.24 -22.55
N GLY A 150 -15.25 -3.42 -22.13
CA GLY A 150 -14.49 -4.68 -22.20
C GLY A 150 -13.97 -5.04 -23.59
N LYS A 151 -13.98 -4.12 -24.54
CA LYS A 151 -13.41 -4.37 -25.86
C LYS A 151 -11.90 -4.15 -25.80
N PHE A 152 -11.14 -5.09 -26.36
CA PHE A 152 -9.71 -4.91 -26.58
C PHE A 152 -9.44 -3.64 -27.39
N VAL A 153 -8.42 -2.89 -26.98
CA VAL A 153 -8.00 -1.64 -27.65
C VAL A 153 -6.64 -1.83 -28.29
N PHE A 154 -5.63 -2.17 -27.50
CA PHE A 154 -4.28 -2.49 -27.96
C PHE A 154 -3.50 -3.22 -26.85
N SER A 155 -2.32 -3.73 -27.21
CA SER A 155 -1.34 -4.24 -26.27
C SER A 155 0.02 -3.59 -26.47
N PHE A 156 0.84 -3.58 -25.43
CA PHE A 156 2.21 -3.07 -25.46
C PHE A 156 3.11 -3.89 -24.53
N GLY A 157 4.41 -3.77 -24.73
CA GLY A 157 5.39 -4.64 -24.11
C GLY A 157 5.63 -5.92 -24.95
N LYS A 158 6.78 -6.51 -24.77
CA LYS A 158 7.20 -7.81 -25.28
C LYS A 158 8.34 -8.32 -24.44
N ASN A 159 8.63 -9.61 -24.50
CA ASN A 159 9.71 -10.22 -23.71
C ASN A 159 11.07 -9.59 -24.02
N GLY A 160 11.76 -9.12 -22.96
CA GLY A 160 13.10 -8.60 -23.03
C GLY A 160 13.45 -7.61 -21.93
N ALA A 161 14.61 -6.95 -22.06
CA ALA A 161 15.17 -6.03 -21.08
C ALA A 161 15.44 -4.61 -21.65
N TYR A 162 15.24 -4.40 -22.95
CA TYR A 162 15.44 -3.09 -23.57
C TYR A 162 14.28 -2.14 -23.29
N GLU A 163 14.34 -0.94 -23.85
CA GLU A 163 13.29 0.07 -23.76
C GLU A 163 11.96 -0.44 -24.32
N GLY A 164 10.89 -0.32 -23.52
CA GLY A 164 9.57 -0.80 -23.89
C GLY A 164 9.39 -2.33 -23.82
N GLU A 165 10.41 -3.08 -23.50
CA GLU A 165 10.33 -4.53 -23.25
C GLU A 165 10.05 -4.81 -21.76
N LEU A 166 9.44 -5.95 -21.47
CA LEU A 166 9.05 -6.40 -20.13
C LEU A 166 9.52 -7.82 -19.88
N SER A 167 9.82 -8.17 -18.64
CA SER A 167 10.15 -9.53 -18.22
C SER A 167 9.33 -9.91 -17.00
N SER A 168 8.39 -10.83 -17.18
CA SER A 168 7.49 -11.28 -16.12
C SER A 168 6.91 -10.13 -15.29
N PRO A 169 6.26 -9.15 -15.94
CA PRO A 169 5.63 -8.03 -15.22
C PRO A 169 4.56 -8.58 -14.27
N THR A 170 4.41 -7.98 -13.09
CA THR A 170 3.51 -8.52 -12.06
C THR A 170 2.34 -7.61 -11.73
N ASP A 171 2.56 -6.30 -11.66
CA ASP A 171 1.50 -5.38 -11.23
C ASP A 171 1.56 -4.05 -12.00
N ILE A 172 0.48 -3.27 -11.88
CA ILE A 172 0.28 -2.06 -12.67
C ILE A 172 -0.53 -1.03 -11.88
N THR A 173 -0.15 0.23 -11.99
CA THR A 173 -1.01 1.35 -11.54
C THR A 173 -1.02 2.46 -12.57
N VAL A 174 -2.11 3.23 -12.59
CA VAL A 174 -2.29 4.37 -13.49
C VAL A 174 -2.40 5.64 -12.66
N ILE A 175 -1.54 6.61 -12.93
CA ILE A 175 -1.58 7.94 -12.30
C ILE A 175 -1.71 8.99 -13.40
N SER A 176 -2.85 9.66 -13.45
CA SER A 176 -3.16 10.63 -14.53
C SER A 176 -2.99 9.96 -15.90
N ASP A 177 -2.05 10.43 -16.73
CA ASP A 177 -1.81 9.90 -18.07
C ASP A 177 -0.62 8.92 -18.15
N THR A 178 -0.13 8.46 -16.99
CA THR A 178 1.07 7.64 -16.92
C THR A 178 0.76 6.27 -16.30
N ILE A 179 1.30 5.24 -16.93
CA ILE A 179 1.19 3.84 -16.51
C ILE A 179 2.53 3.43 -15.90
N TYR A 180 2.49 2.83 -14.72
CA TYR A 180 3.66 2.29 -14.02
C TYR A 180 3.48 0.79 -13.82
N ILE A 181 4.47 0.01 -14.23
CA ILE A 181 4.42 -1.45 -14.24
C ILE A 181 5.61 -1.99 -13.46
N THR A 182 5.37 -2.89 -12.52
CA THR A 182 6.44 -3.66 -11.90
C THR A 182 6.98 -4.68 -12.92
N ASP A 183 8.10 -4.35 -13.53
CA ASP A 183 8.84 -5.21 -14.46
C ASP A 183 9.79 -6.10 -13.67
N THR A 184 9.18 -7.07 -12.96
CA THR A 184 9.78 -7.85 -11.88
C THR A 184 11.02 -8.61 -12.33
N GLY A 185 10.98 -9.25 -13.50
CA GLY A 185 12.12 -9.99 -14.02
C GLY A 185 13.33 -9.12 -14.38
N ASN A 186 13.09 -7.84 -14.67
CA ASN A 186 14.13 -6.84 -14.93
C ASN A 186 14.48 -5.98 -13.70
N ARG A 187 13.83 -6.21 -12.54
CA ARG A 187 14.06 -5.48 -11.27
C ARG A 187 13.91 -3.97 -11.40
N ARG A 188 12.85 -3.52 -12.06
CA ARG A 188 12.60 -2.09 -12.35
C ARG A 188 11.11 -1.79 -12.38
N ILE A 189 10.77 -0.51 -12.41
CA ILE A 189 9.44 -0.04 -12.82
C ILE A 189 9.55 0.47 -14.26
N ALA A 190 8.78 -0.11 -15.17
CA ALA A 190 8.67 0.36 -16.54
C ALA A 190 7.53 1.38 -16.63
N VAL A 191 7.77 2.52 -17.30
CA VAL A 191 6.85 3.65 -17.38
C VAL A 191 6.42 3.87 -18.81
N PHE A 192 5.11 3.94 -19.01
CA PHE A 192 4.47 4.15 -20.32
C PHE A 192 3.41 5.26 -20.23
N ASP A 193 3.06 5.85 -21.37
CA ASP A 193 1.86 6.67 -21.47
C ASP A 193 0.60 5.81 -21.64
N LYS A 194 -0.60 6.43 -21.56
CA LYS A 194 -1.88 5.72 -21.74
C LYS A 194 -2.11 5.20 -23.17
N SER A 195 -1.25 5.54 -24.11
CA SER A 195 -1.24 5.02 -25.49
C SER A 195 -0.29 3.84 -25.68
N GLY A 196 0.42 3.45 -24.62
CA GLY A 196 1.37 2.34 -24.62
C GLY A 196 2.76 2.71 -25.14
N ASN A 197 3.09 3.99 -25.30
CA ASN A 197 4.43 4.42 -25.66
C ASN A 197 5.34 4.41 -24.44
N PHE A 198 6.54 3.85 -24.59
CA PHE A 198 7.54 3.83 -23.53
C PHE A 198 8.03 5.25 -23.20
N ILE A 199 8.14 5.55 -21.91
CA ILE A 199 8.64 6.83 -21.40
C ILE A 199 10.04 6.64 -20.80
N LYS A 200 10.16 5.83 -19.75
CA LYS A 200 11.42 5.59 -19.04
C LYS A 200 11.37 4.31 -18.19
N ASN A 201 12.51 3.91 -17.67
CA ASN A 201 12.60 2.95 -16.58
C ASN A 201 12.98 3.68 -15.28
N ILE A 202 12.41 3.24 -14.16
CA ILE A 202 12.81 3.65 -12.82
C ILE A 202 13.52 2.47 -12.18
N SER A 203 14.77 2.67 -11.81
CA SER A 203 15.57 1.71 -11.07
C SER A 203 15.92 2.33 -9.71
N ILE A 204 15.72 1.56 -8.65
CA ILE A 204 16.00 1.98 -7.27
C ILE A 204 17.04 1.02 -6.72
N ASP A 205 18.09 1.56 -6.12
CA ASP A 205 19.13 0.76 -5.50
C ASP A 205 18.53 -0.12 -4.40
N GLY A 206 18.79 -1.42 -4.50
CA GLY A 206 18.25 -2.42 -3.58
C GLY A 206 16.95 -3.09 -4.03
N PHE A 207 16.43 -2.79 -5.23
CA PHE A 207 15.37 -3.62 -5.82
C PHE A 207 15.87 -5.04 -6.01
N ASP A 208 15.11 -5.99 -5.46
CA ASP A 208 15.31 -7.42 -5.67
C ASP A 208 14.20 -7.99 -6.54
N THR A 209 13.00 -7.86 -6.06
CA THR A 209 11.82 -8.44 -6.71
C THR A 209 10.63 -7.54 -6.48
N PRO A 210 10.52 -6.39 -7.18
CA PRO A 210 9.36 -5.51 -7.07
C PRO A 210 8.11 -6.27 -7.52
N LYS A 211 7.07 -6.32 -6.68
CA LYS A 211 5.86 -7.12 -6.88
C LYS A 211 4.62 -6.27 -7.09
N GLY A 212 4.20 -5.55 -6.08
CA GLY A 212 3.02 -4.70 -6.12
C GLY A 212 3.38 -3.25 -6.35
N ILE A 213 2.45 -2.52 -6.94
CA ILE A 213 2.58 -1.08 -7.14
C ILE A 213 1.23 -0.40 -7.00
N SER A 214 1.15 0.63 -6.19
CA SER A 214 -0.07 1.40 -5.97
C SER A 214 0.19 2.90 -5.98
N ASN A 215 -0.90 3.66 -6.04
CA ASN A 215 -0.86 5.12 -5.98
C ASN A 215 -1.28 5.61 -4.59
N ASN A 216 -0.48 6.48 -4.01
CA ASN A 216 -0.85 7.26 -2.83
C ASN A 216 -0.67 8.76 -3.11
N ASN A 217 -1.75 9.43 -3.49
CA ASN A 217 -1.76 10.88 -3.76
C ASN A 217 -0.67 11.33 -4.76
N GLY A 218 -0.48 10.58 -5.85
CA GLY A 218 0.49 10.88 -6.90
C GLY A 218 1.88 10.29 -6.66
N ASN A 219 2.14 9.70 -5.50
CA ASN A 219 3.37 8.95 -5.22
C ASN A 219 3.14 7.46 -5.52
N LEU A 220 4.17 6.82 -6.04
CA LEU A 220 4.19 5.37 -6.18
C LEU A 220 4.52 4.74 -4.83
N VAL A 221 3.81 3.68 -4.50
CA VAL A 221 4.13 2.82 -3.37
C VAL A 221 4.37 1.42 -3.92
N ILE A 222 5.60 0.97 -3.80
CA ILE A 222 6.09 -0.25 -4.43
C ILE A 222 6.42 -1.25 -3.33
N SER A 223 5.96 -2.48 -3.45
CA SER A 223 6.37 -3.57 -2.59
C SER A 223 7.51 -4.35 -3.22
N ASP A 224 8.54 -4.63 -2.45
CA ASP A 224 9.72 -5.40 -2.85
C ASP A 224 10.09 -6.41 -1.77
N ASN A 225 10.54 -7.60 -2.17
CA ASN A 225 10.82 -8.67 -1.23
C ASN A 225 11.94 -8.36 -0.21
N ILE A 226 12.93 -7.55 -0.61
CA ILE A 226 14.09 -7.21 0.23
C ILE A 226 14.01 -5.77 0.73
N ALA A 227 13.65 -4.85 -0.16
CA ALA A 227 13.58 -3.44 0.19
C ALA A 227 12.36 -3.10 1.06
N GLY A 228 11.33 -3.98 1.10
CA GLY A 228 10.11 -3.76 1.85
C GLY A 228 9.11 -2.89 1.09
N ILE A 229 8.62 -1.83 1.70
CA ILE A 229 7.70 -0.87 1.07
C ILE A 229 8.46 0.38 0.70
N ILE A 230 8.44 0.75 -0.57
CA ILE A 230 9.17 1.90 -1.10
C ILE A 230 8.15 2.94 -1.54
N PHE A 231 8.28 4.13 -0.99
CA PHE A 231 7.58 5.33 -1.47
C PHE A 231 8.49 6.06 -2.44
N TYR A 232 8.01 6.30 -3.64
CA TYR A 232 8.75 6.98 -4.69
C TYR A 232 7.92 8.16 -5.25
N ASN A 233 8.52 9.34 -5.30
CA ASN A 233 7.91 10.51 -5.92
C ASN A 233 8.31 10.59 -7.40
N PRO A 234 7.39 10.43 -8.36
CA PRO A 234 7.75 10.41 -9.77
C PRO A 234 8.16 11.80 -10.32
N VAL A 235 7.95 12.88 -9.55
CA VAL A 235 8.31 14.26 -9.95
C VAL A 235 9.70 14.62 -9.44
N THR A 236 9.99 14.38 -8.14
CA THR A 236 11.29 14.69 -7.55
C THR A 236 12.30 13.54 -7.66
N GLU A 237 11.83 12.35 -8.00
CA GLU A 237 12.58 11.09 -8.05
C GLU A 237 13.18 10.65 -6.69
N GLU A 238 12.77 11.30 -5.62
CA GLU A 238 13.14 10.91 -4.27
C GLU A 238 12.38 9.67 -3.82
N HIS A 239 13.01 8.84 -2.99
CA HIS A 239 12.38 7.66 -2.44
C HIS A 239 12.83 7.37 -1.02
N ILE A 240 11.97 6.68 -0.28
CA ILE A 240 12.26 6.10 1.04
C ILE A 240 11.77 4.66 1.08
N ALA A 241 12.43 3.82 1.88
CA ALA A 241 12.03 2.42 2.07
C ALA A 241 11.68 2.17 3.54
N ILE A 242 10.57 1.45 3.76
CA ILE A 242 10.10 0.99 5.08
C ILE A 242 10.24 -0.53 5.11
N LYS A 243 11.14 -1.03 5.96
CA LYS A 243 11.33 -2.47 6.19
C LYS A 243 10.72 -2.94 7.50
N GLU A 244 10.67 -2.06 8.47
CA GLU A 244 10.16 -2.31 9.81
C GLU A 244 8.85 -1.53 10.02
N PHE A 245 7.87 -2.12 10.68
CA PHE A 245 6.57 -1.48 10.90
C PHE A 245 6.21 -1.31 12.39
N ALA A 246 6.98 -1.92 13.29
CA ALA A 246 6.90 -1.76 14.74
C ALA A 246 8.27 -2.07 15.34
N ASP A 247 8.44 -1.83 16.65
CA ASP A 247 9.66 -2.18 17.36
C ASP A 247 9.95 -3.67 17.18
N ASP A 248 11.12 -3.98 16.60
CA ASP A 248 11.62 -5.34 16.33
C ASP A 248 10.75 -6.21 15.39
N LYS A 249 9.82 -5.60 14.61
CA LYS A 249 9.00 -6.31 13.62
C LYS A 249 9.28 -5.79 12.22
N SER A 250 9.66 -6.69 11.35
CA SER A 250 9.90 -6.43 9.92
C SER A 250 8.88 -7.17 9.07
N PHE A 251 8.64 -6.65 7.88
CA PHE A 251 7.94 -7.41 6.85
C PHE A 251 8.78 -8.60 6.41
N VAL A 252 8.12 -9.75 6.22
CA VAL A 252 8.78 -10.95 5.68
C VAL A 252 8.81 -10.90 4.16
N ARG A 253 7.65 -10.63 3.55
CA ARG A 253 7.53 -10.49 2.08
C ARG A 253 6.24 -9.74 1.74
N VAL A 254 6.35 -8.46 1.45
CA VAL A 254 5.20 -7.64 1.04
C VAL A 254 4.92 -7.86 -0.44
N ASN A 255 3.70 -8.26 -0.78
CA ASN A 255 3.28 -8.43 -2.17
C ASN A 255 2.49 -7.24 -2.70
N SER A 256 1.65 -6.62 -1.87
CA SER A 256 0.82 -5.50 -2.26
C SER A 256 0.63 -4.53 -1.10
N VAL A 257 0.40 -3.28 -1.46
CA VAL A 257 0.03 -2.20 -0.53
C VAL A 257 -1.12 -1.44 -1.13
N CYS A 258 -2.18 -1.24 -0.37
CA CYS A 258 -3.26 -0.35 -0.78
C CYS A 258 -3.57 0.69 0.30
N PHE A 259 -4.35 1.69 -0.09
CA PHE A 259 -4.75 2.79 0.78
C PHE A 259 -6.25 2.97 0.75
N ASP A 260 -6.84 3.29 1.89
CA ASP A 260 -8.17 3.84 1.90
C ASP A 260 -8.14 5.35 1.60
N ARG A 261 -9.32 5.95 1.40
CA ARG A 261 -9.46 7.39 1.12
C ARG A 261 -8.98 8.31 2.25
N ASP A 262 -8.79 7.78 3.45
CA ASP A 262 -8.22 8.52 4.58
C ASP A 262 -6.69 8.38 4.63
N GLY A 263 -6.09 7.58 3.73
CA GLY A 263 -4.67 7.30 3.64
C GLY A 263 -4.20 6.32 4.73
N VAL A 264 -5.10 5.51 5.27
CA VAL A 264 -4.70 4.32 6.02
C VAL A 264 -4.08 3.34 5.04
N MET A 265 -2.89 2.87 5.35
CA MET A 265 -2.14 1.92 4.55
C MET A 265 -2.42 0.50 5.03
N TYR A 266 -2.67 -0.39 4.09
CA TYR A 266 -2.81 -1.82 4.31
C TYR A 266 -1.67 -2.52 3.57
N ALA A 267 -0.69 -3.02 4.32
CA ALA A 267 0.45 -3.73 3.75
C ALA A 267 0.23 -5.24 3.88
N LEU A 268 0.22 -5.89 2.74
CA LEU A 268 -0.10 -7.30 2.60
C LEU A 268 1.17 -8.13 2.64
N ASP A 269 1.47 -8.75 3.79
CA ASP A 269 2.61 -9.67 3.93
C ASP A 269 2.20 -11.09 3.51
N HIS A 270 2.61 -11.45 2.31
CA HIS A 270 2.29 -12.72 1.67
C HIS A 270 2.85 -13.93 2.44
N ALA A 271 4.09 -13.83 2.92
CA ALA A 271 4.74 -14.96 3.59
C ALA A 271 4.27 -15.12 5.04
N ALA A 272 3.95 -14.03 5.71
CA ALA A 272 3.38 -14.06 7.05
C ALA A 272 1.87 -14.35 7.04
N GLU A 273 1.21 -14.29 5.89
CA GLU A 273 -0.26 -14.33 5.75
C GLU A 273 -0.95 -13.30 6.68
N THR A 274 -0.41 -12.07 6.68
CA THR A 274 -0.93 -10.97 7.50
C THR A 274 -1.22 -9.73 6.67
N VAL A 275 -2.07 -8.86 7.20
CA VAL A 275 -2.21 -7.49 6.75
C VAL A 275 -1.86 -6.57 7.89
N GLU A 276 -0.84 -5.75 7.69
CA GLU A 276 -0.49 -4.70 8.63
C GLU A 276 -1.27 -3.43 8.30
N VAL A 277 -2.06 -2.97 9.27
CA VAL A 277 -2.84 -1.74 9.16
C VAL A 277 -2.02 -0.61 9.74
N MET A 278 -1.66 0.36 8.91
CA MET A 278 -0.74 1.42 9.28
C MET A 278 -1.34 2.79 8.99
N ILE A 279 -1.18 3.71 9.92
CA ILE A 279 -1.64 5.09 9.76
C ILE A 279 -0.48 6.06 9.68
N PRO A 280 -0.58 7.12 8.84
CA PRO A 280 0.41 8.18 8.83
C PRO A 280 0.43 8.88 10.19
N LEU A 281 1.62 9.08 10.77
CA LEU A 281 1.78 9.72 12.07
C LEU A 281 1.13 11.11 12.11
N ARG A 282 1.27 11.89 11.05
CA ARG A 282 0.64 13.23 11.00
C ARG A 282 -0.89 13.19 11.08
N LYS A 283 -1.57 12.15 10.56
CA LYS A 283 -3.03 12.03 10.65
C LYS A 283 -3.50 11.68 12.05
N ARG A 284 -2.73 10.87 12.76
CA ARG A 284 -3.03 10.51 14.15
C ARG A 284 -2.94 11.71 15.07
N TYR A 285 -2.05 12.68 14.75
CA TYR A 285 -1.70 13.79 15.62
C TYR A 285 -1.91 15.19 15.00
N SER A 286 -2.51 15.28 13.81
CA SER A 286 -2.75 16.57 13.12
C SER A 286 -3.61 17.56 13.91
N ASN A 287 -4.25 17.09 14.96
CA ASN A 287 -5.12 17.88 15.84
C ASN A 287 -4.54 18.07 17.25
N LEU A 288 -3.29 17.69 17.47
CA LEU A 288 -2.63 17.87 18.77
C LEU A 288 -1.76 19.12 18.77
N ASP A 289 -1.83 19.85 19.86
CA ASP A 289 -0.87 20.88 20.23
C ASP A 289 0.12 20.25 21.21
N ILE A 290 1.41 20.21 20.83
CA ILE A 290 2.49 19.58 21.60
C ILE A 290 3.50 20.63 21.99
N GLU A 291 3.64 20.86 23.28
CA GLU A 291 4.59 21.81 23.85
C GLU A 291 5.61 21.06 24.73
N ILE A 292 6.89 21.26 24.50
CA ILE A 292 7.93 20.83 25.42
C ILE A 292 7.93 21.77 26.62
N SER A 293 7.47 21.28 27.77
CA SER A 293 7.38 22.12 28.97
C SER A 293 8.68 22.21 29.74
N SER A 294 9.51 21.17 29.70
CA SER A 294 10.87 21.18 30.31
C SER A 294 11.67 19.96 29.85
N ILE A 295 12.97 20.05 29.94
CA ILE A 295 13.92 18.95 29.74
C ILE A 295 14.76 18.83 30.99
N ASP A 296 14.82 17.63 31.57
CA ASP A 296 15.63 17.32 32.75
C ASP A 296 16.78 16.40 32.35
N THR A 297 18.00 16.88 32.53
CA THR A 297 19.26 16.18 32.25
C THR A 297 20.03 15.82 33.53
N SER A 298 19.41 16.00 34.70
CA SER A 298 20.08 15.78 35.99
C SER A 298 20.51 14.32 36.21
N HIS A 299 19.95 13.40 35.46
CA HIS A 299 20.25 11.95 35.53
C HIS A 299 20.97 11.46 34.27
N PHE A 300 21.74 12.32 33.60
CA PHE A 300 22.53 11.91 32.43
C PHE A 300 23.30 10.59 32.68
N PRO A 301 23.31 9.62 31.76
CA PRO A 301 22.89 9.72 30.36
C PRO A 301 21.37 9.66 30.08
N SER A 302 20.53 9.40 31.06
CA SER A 302 19.07 9.47 30.85
C SER A 302 18.58 10.92 30.82
N VAL A 303 17.76 11.25 29.81
CA VAL A 303 17.17 12.58 29.64
C VAL A 303 15.65 12.47 29.73
N ALA A 304 15.03 13.24 30.63
CA ALA A 304 13.57 13.31 30.71
C ALA A 304 13.03 14.54 29.96
N VAL A 305 12.14 14.34 29.01
CA VAL A 305 11.45 15.39 28.27
C VAL A 305 10.00 15.45 28.70
N TYR A 306 9.56 16.58 29.25
CA TYR A 306 8.19 16.79 29.71
C TYR A 306 7.37 17.46 28.62
N LEU A 307 6.28 16.81 28.19
CA LEU A 307 5.41 17.28 27.12
C LEU A 307 4.03 17.66 27.66
N ASN A 308 3.53 18.81 27.25
CA ASN A 308 2.10 19.14 27.33
C ASN A 308 1.48 18.81 26.00
N ILE A 309 0.53 17.87 25.99
CA ILE A 309 -0.18 17.44 24.77
C ILE A 309 -1.65 17.74 24.92
N ARG A 310 -2.20 18.51 24.00
CA ARG A 310 -3.61 18.93 23.99
C ARG A 310 -4.24 18.74 22.63
N ASN A 311 -5.55 18.56 22.64
CA ASN A 311 -6.35 18.71 21.43
C ASN A 311 -6.45 20.19 21.03
N ARG A 312 -6.90 20.48 19.82
CA ARG A 312 -7.10 21.86 19.33
C ARG A 312 -8.11 22.68 20.17
N ASP A 313 -9.02 22.01 20.86
CA ASP A 313 -9.97 22.64 21.79
C ASP A 313 -9.34 22.95 23.17
N GLY A 314 -8.02 22.68 23.32
CA GLY A 314 -7.28 22.88 24.57
C GLY A 314 -7.45 21.77 25.60
N SER A 315 -8.29 20.75 25.33
CA SER A 315 -8.46 19.63 26.24
C SER A 315 -7.20 18.76 26.28
N PRO A 316 -6.77 18.26 27.46
CA PRO A 316 -5.59 17.44 27.58
C PRO A 316 -5.83 16.05 26.96
N VAL A 317 -4.78 15.51 26.32
CA VAL A 317 -4.77 14.15 25.80
C VAL A 317 -4.23 13.20 26.86
N TYR A 318 -4.98 12.14 27.13
CA TYR A 318 -4.63 11.10 28.10
C TYR A 318 -4.31 9.79 27.42
N SER A 319 -3.60 8.90 28.13
CA SER A 319 -3.35 7.53 27.73
C SER A 319 -2.51 7.38 26.44
N LEU A 320 -1.56 8.27 26.22
CA LEU A 320 -0.54 8.07 25.21
C LEU A 320 0.50 7.07 25.74
N SER A 321 0.76 6.03 24.97
CA SER A 321 1.76 5.00 25.27
C SER A 321 3.03 5.23 24.42
N LYS A 322 4.06 4.44 24.66
CA LYS A 322 5.33 4.51 23.92
C LYS A 322 5.11 4.43 22.40
N GLU A 323 4.15 3.62 21.96
CA GLU A 323 3.80 3.42 20.54
C GLU A 323 3.24 4.68 19.86
N ASN A 324 2.89 5.69 20.65
CA ASN A 324 2.39 6.97 20.14
C ASN A 324 3.50 7.98 19.82
N PHE A 325 4.75 7.63 20.14
CA PHE A 325 5.90 8.54 19.98
C PHE A 325 6.97 7.95 19.08
N VAL A 326 7.55 8.80 18.26
CA VAL A 326 8.81 8.52 17.56
C VAL A 326 9.83 9.53 18.06
N VAL A 327 10.90 9.03 18.67
CA VAL A 327 12.00 9.85 19.16
C VAL A 327 13.17 9.67 18.22
N LYS A 328 13.73 10.79 17.76
CA LYS A 328 14.93 10.81 16.90
C LYS A 328 16.02 11.63 17.55
N GLU A 329 17.25 11.16 17.44
CA GLU A 329 18.46 11.90 17.74
C GLU A 329 19.33 11.90 16.48
N ASP A 330 19.75 13.09 16.03
CA ASP A 330 20.52 13.28 14.79
C ASP A 330 19.92 12.55 13.57
N ASN A 331 18.59 12.63 13.43
CA ASN A 331 17.78 11.92 12.43
C ASN A 331 17.74 10.38 12.56
N ALA A 332 18.43 9.78 13.51
CA ALA A 332 18.34 8.36 13.80
C ALA A 332 17.19 8.07 14.79
N ARG A 333 16.36 7.07 14.51
CA ARG A 333 15.28 6.64 15.40
C ARG A 333 15.88 5.99 16.65
N MET A 334 15.48 6.47 17.82
CA MET A 334 15.88 5.89 19.09
C MET A 334 15.03 4.65 19.40
N LYS A 335 15.68 3.54 19.71
CA LYS A 335 15.03 2.27 20.05
C LYS A 335 14.70 2.16 21.55
N SER A 336 15.48 2.82 22.39
CA SER A 336 15.36 2.73 23.84
C SER A 336 14.84 4.05 24.43
N PHE A 337 13.55 4.09 24.72
CA PHE A 337 12.90 5.14 25.51
C PHE A 337 11.63 4.56 26.16
N TYR A 338 11.17 5.19 27.21
CA TYR A 338 9.91 4.86 27.84
C TYR A 338 9.06 6.11 28.07
N THR A 339 7.75 5.92 28.19
CA THR A 339 6.80 7.01 28.45
C THR A 339 6.15 6.75 29.79
N ASP A 340 5.99 7.79 30.60
CA ASP A 340 5.25 7.73 31.84
C ASP A 340 4.28 8.91 31.94
N TYR A 341 3.26 8.75 32.75
CA TYR A 341 2.23 9.75 32.97
C TYR A 341 2.49 10.50 34.24
N PHE A 342 2.74 11.80 34.13
CA PHE A 342 2.89 12.65 35.32
C PHE A 342 1.60 13.46 35.55
N SER A 343 0.77 13.06 36.51
CA SER A 343 -0.32 13.89 37.01
C SER A 343 0.13 14.66 38.22
N SER A 344 0.52 15.94 38.03
CA SER A 344 0.61 16.84 39.21
C SER A 344 -0.79 17.14 39.73
N VAL A 345 -0.93 17.22 41.05
CA VAL A 345 -2.16 17.34 41.85
C VAL A 345 -3.10 18.52 41.47
N LYS A 346 -2.84 19.28 40.44
CA LYS A 346 -3.68 20.35 39.91
C LYS A 346 -3.85 20.26 38.39
N LYS A 347 -4.76 19.41 37.93
CA LYS A 347 -5.44 19.48 36.63
C LYS A 347 -4.61 19.72 35.34
N ARG A 348 -3.33 19.28 35.28
CA ARG A 348 -2.54 19.31 34.04
C ARG A 348 -1.93 17.94 33.81
N ALA A 349 -2.33 17.29 32.73
CA ALA A 349 -1.67 16.07 32.29
C ALA A 349 -0.32 16.45 31.66
N LYS A 350 0.76 15.80 32.08
CA LYS A 350 2.08 15.88 31.44
C LYS A 350 2.54 14.48 31.07
N THR A 351 2.97 14.30 29.87
CA THR A 351 3.63 13.08 29.42
C THR A 351 5.13 13.27 29.58
N VAL A 352 5.81 12.32 30.23
CA VAL A 352 7.26 12.32 30.36
C VAL A 352 7.83 11.30 29.40
N LEU A 353 8.77 11.72 28.59
CA LEU A 353 9.53 10.90 27.68
C LEU A 353 10.93 10.74 28.23
N CYS A 354 11.31 9.55 28.66
CA CYS A 354 12.64 9.27 29.15
C CYS A 354 13.44 8.55 28.08
N VAL A 355 14.58 9.11 27.73
CA VAL A 355 15.47 8.62 26.71
C VAL A 355 16.75 8.15 27.38
N ASP A 356 17.06 6.86 27.26
CA ASP A 356 18.35 6.30 27.68
C ASP A 356 19.33 6.34 26.51
N ARG A 357 20.53 6.90 26.78
CA ARG A 357 21.64 6.93 25.84
C ARG A 357 22.53 5.72 25.95
#